data_1af60e69b2a6ad51a60f5941d031cfda
#
_entry.id   1af60e69b2a6ad51a60f5941d031cfda
#
_cell.length_a   1.000
_cell.length_b   1.000
_cell.length_c   1.000
_cell.angle_alpha   90.00
_cell.angle_beta   90.00
_cell.angle_gamma   90.00
#
_symmetry.space_group_name_H-M   'P 1'
#
loop_
_entity.id
_entity.type
_entity.pdbx_description
1 polymer ?
#
loop_
_entity_poly.entity_id
_entity_poly.type
_entity_poly.pdbx_seq_one_letter_code
_entity_poly.pdbx_strand_id
1 'polypeptide(L)'
;MGDTKNTVKEQDFQVIDGGKGADNKDTIKINKLKVFKSELVNVEYLNADDLFSEFDSIKVITFSYDINFMDHLMQFFKYGEIILGADYMAQKDGKLNDLLEVAANNYEAIQAVKSKKHLVEMIAKGDLNLRTSNYILDHRKIYLLKSDDGRTRVIKASANMSGRAWNGEHMEHYEYDDTPFCYEEYEKDFETAWLMASDVPYTMISGKKSED
;
A
#
# COMPACT_ATOMS: atom_id res chain seq x y z
N MET A 1 40.14 -4.20 30.52
CA MET A 1 40.16 -4.74 29.15
C MET A 1 39.34 -6.01 29.19
N GLY A 2 38.13 -5.94 28.76
CA GLY A 2 37.16 -7.04 28.70
C GLY A 2 36.48 -7.03 27.34
N ASP A 3 36.91 -7.98 26.50
CA ASP A 3 36.35 -8.20 25.16
C ASP A 3 34.92 -8.76 25.29
N THR A 4 33.93 -7.96 25.00
CA THR A 4 32.58 -8.43 24.75
C THR A 4 32.45 -8.86 23.30
N LYS A 5 32.62 -10.16 23.08
CA LYS A 5 32.27 -10.80 21.80
C LYS A 5 30.75 -10.83 21.65
N ASN A 6 30.21 -9.95 20.79
CA ASN A 6 28.87 -10.06 20.28
C ASN A 6 28.80 -11.25 19.31
N THR A 7 28.35 -12.39 19.81
CA THR A 7 28.01 -13.54 18.99
C THR A 7 26.64 -13.31 18.37
N VAL A 8 26.63 -12.88 17.12
CA VAL A 8 25.42 -12.94 16.27
C VAL A 8 25.13 -14.42 16.04
N LYS A 9 24.04 -14.92 16.59
CA LYS A 9 23.54 -16.25 16.25
C LYS A 9 23.02 -16.22 14.81
N GLU A 10 23.76 -16.87 13.92
CA GLU A 10 23.27 -17.28 12.61
C GLU A 10 22.03 -18.15 12.83
N GLN A 11 20.87 -17.66 12.45
CA GLN A 11 19.67 -18.50 12.34
C GLN A 11 19.62 -19.06 10.92
N ASP A 12 19.64 -20.38 10.87
CA ASP A 12 19.65 -21.22 9.68
C ASP A 12 18.59 -20.84 8.66
N PHE A 13 19.04 -20.46 7.47
CA PHE A 13 18.21 -20.41 6.27
C PHE A 13 17.97 -21.85 5.81
N GLN A 14 16.80 -22.42 6.11
CA GLN A 14 16.37 -23.65 5.45
C GLN A 14 15.87 -23.31 4.04
N VAL A 15 16.67 -23.69 3.05
CA VAL A 15 16.25 -23.77 1.65
C VAL A 15 15.24 -24.92 1.57
N ILE A 16 13.98 -24.62 1.32
CA ILE A 16 12.94 -25.62 1.10
C ILE A 16 12.91 -25.93 -0.39
N ASP A 17 13.40 -27.12 -0.73
CA ASP A 17 13.34 -27.75 -2.06
C ASP A 17 11.88 -27.98 -2.46
N GLY A 18 11.51 -27.55 -3.68
CA GLY A 18 10.15 -27.61 -4.22
C GLY A 18 9.71 -29.00 -4.61
N GLY A 19 9.31 -29.83 -3.66
CA GLY A 19 8.67 -31.13 -3.89
C GLY A 19 7.18 -31.00 -4.20
N LYS A 20 6.74 -31.47 -5.37
CA LYS A 20 5.34 -31.66 -5.75
C LYS A 20 4.70 -32.74 -4.86
N GLY A 21 3.58 -32.40 -4.22
CA GLY A 21 2.75 -33.39 -3.52
C GLY A 21 1.58 -32.76 -2.78
N ALA A 22 0.40 -33.05 -3.29
CA ALA A 22 -0.97 -33.10 -2.75
C ALA A 22 -1.27 -32.58 -1.33
N ASP A 23 -2.39 -31.82 -1.27
CA ASP A 23 -3.28 -31.59 -0.12
C ASP A 23 -2.65 -31.12 1.19
N ASN A 24 -2.62 -29.80 1.37
CA ASN A 24 -2.68 -29.25 2.72
C ASN A 24 -3.34 -27.87 2.73
N LYS A 25 -4.29 -27.74 3.64
CA LYS A 25 -4.99 -26.50 4.02
C LYS A 25 -4.00 -25.36 4.18
N ASP A 26 -4.33 -24.23 3.57
CA ASP A 26 -3.58 -22.97 3.57
C ASP A 26 -3.17 -22.54 4.98
N THR A 27 -2.02 -22.96 5.41
CA THR A 27 -1.32 -22.29 6.49
C THR A 27 -0.56 -21.13 5.83
N ILE A 28 -1.10 -19.94 5.89
CA ILE A 28 -0.40 -18.72 5.47
C ILE A 28 0.84 -18.65 6.36
N LYS A 29 1.99 -19.01 5.80
CA LYS A 29 3.27 -18.74 6.46
C LYS A 29 3.46 -17.23 6.38
N ILE A 30 3.17 -16.54 7.48
CA ILE A 30 3.47 -15.13 7.64
C ILE A 30 4.99 -15.03 7.72
N ASN A 31 5.63 -14.79 6.58
CA ASN A 31 7.05 -14.50 6.55
C ASN A 31 7.25 -13.08 7.10
N LYS A 32 8.00 -12.95 8.17
CA LYS A 32 8.32 -11.64 8.73
C LYS A 32 9.22 -10.86 7.78
N LEU A 33 8.90 -9.60 7.60
CA LEU A 33 9.70 -8.67 6.82
C LEU A 33 10.93 -8.25 7.62
N LYS A 34 12.08 -8.16 6.96
CA LYS A 34 13.27 -7.55 7.51
C LYS A 34 13.19 -6.04 7.24
N VAL A 35 12.97 -5.27 8.29
CA VAL A 35 12.74 -3.83 8.21
C VAL A 35 13.87 -3.08 8.90
N PHE A 36 14.37 -2.03 8.26
CA PHE A 36 15.36 -1.14 8.83
C PHE A 36 14.66 0.06 9.47
N LYS A 37 15.06 0.39 10.70
CA LYS A 37 14.64 1.62 11.36
C LYS A 37 15.71 2.68 11.19
N SER A 38 15.42 3.73 10.42
CA SER A 38 16.41 4.73 10.00
C SER A 38 17.09 5.44 11.17
N GLU A 39 16.33 5.81 12.18
CA GLU A 39 16.82 6.61 13.32
C GLU A 39 17.90 5.92 14.14
N LEU A 40 17.83 4.58 14.25
CA LEU A 40 18.67 3.81 15.16
C LEU A 40 19.62 2.83 14.44
N VAL A 41 19.57 2.78 13.11
CA VAL A 41 20.27 1.73 12.33
C VAL A 41 19.95 0.34 12.90
N ASN A 42 18.71 0.14 13.31
CA ASN A 42 18.24 -1.11 13.90
C ASN A 42 17.54 -1.96 12.84
N VAL A 43 17.50 -3.26 13.05
CA VAL A 43 16.82 -4.22 12.19
C VAL A 43 15.75 -4.92 13.01
N GLU A 44 14.52 -4.84 12.54
CA GLU A 44 13.37 -5.49 13.14
C GLU A 44 12.78 -6.52 12.16
N TYR A 45 12.12 -7.55 12.70
CA TYR A 45 11.43 -8.56 11.93
C TYR A 45 9.94 -8.47 12.27
N LEU A 46 9.19 -7.76 11.42
CA LEU A 46 7.80 -7.41 11.62
C LEU A 46 6.90 -8.11 10.58
N ASN A 47 5.64 -8.31 10.91
CA ASN A 47 4.64 -8.58 9.88
C ASN A 47 4.29 -7.26 9.17
N ALA A 48 3.79 -7.34 7.94
CA ALA A 48 3.36 -6.14 7.23
C ALA A 48 2.30 -5.36 8.03
N ASP A 49 1.33 -6.05 8.60
CA ASP A 49 0.24 -5.44 9.37
C ASP A 49 0.76 -4.66 10.59
N ASP A 50 1.84 -5.12 11.24
CA ASP A 50 2.46 -4.42 12.37
C ASP A 50 3.03 -3.04 11.98
N LEU A 51 3.35 -2.84 10.69
CA LEU A 51 3.82 -1.55 10.18
C LEU A 51 2.69 -0.53 10.00
N PHE A 52 1.46 -0.98 9.80
CA PHE A 52 0.32 -0.16 9.42
C PHE A 52 -0.74 0.02 10.50
N SER A 53 -0.92 -0.96 11.40
CA SER A 53 -2.10 -1.08 12.27
C SER A 53 -2.26 -0.01 13.35
N GLU A 54 -1.24 0.81 13.59
CA GLU A 54 -1.28 1.83 14.66
C GLU A 54 -1.64 3.25 14.15
N PHE A 55 -2.07 3.37 12.91
CA PHE A 55 -2.30 4.65 12.26
C PHE A 55 -3.72 4.76 11.72
N ASP A 56 -4.23 5.99 11.58
CA ASP A 56 -5.61 6.28 11.18
C ASP A 56 -5.72 6.73 9.72
N SER A 57 -4.64 7.25 9.14
CA SER A 57 -4.60 7.74 7.76
C SER A 57 -3.32 7.35 7.04
N ILE A 58 -3.43 7.22 5.71
CA ILE A 58 -2.32 6.83 4.85
C ILE A 58 -2.28 7.67 3.57
N LYS A 59 -1.07 8.11 3.19
CA LYS A 59 -0.77 8.64 1.86
C LYS A 59 0.24 7.73 1.19
N VAL A 60 0.00 7.33 -0.05
CA VAL A 60 0.86 6.37 -0.76
C VAL A 60 1.24 6.88 -2.14
N ILE A 61 2.51 6.74 -2.49
CA ILE A 61 2.98 6.73 -3.88
C ILE A 61 3.43 5.31 -4.18
N THR A 62 2.89 4.69 -5.21
CA THR A 62 3.27 3.34 -5.64
C THR A 62 3.23 3.22 -7.16
N PHE A 63 4.22 2.55 -7.74
CA PHE A 63 4.25 2.36 -9.20
C PHE A 63 3.17 1.39 -9.67
N SER A 64 3.00 0.27 -8.99
CA SER A 64 1.95 -0.72 -9.28
C SER A 64 1.21 -1.14 -8.02
N TYR A 65 0.04 -1.72 -8.20
CA TYR A 65 -0.85 -2.08 -7.11
C TYR A 65 -1.56 -3.41 -7.38
N ASP A 66 -2.10 -3.99 -6.31
CA ASP A 66 -3.04 -5.11 -6.33
C ASP A 66 -4.27 -4.69 -5.53
N ILE A 67 -5.43 -4.78 -6.14
CA ILE A 67 -6.70 -4.36 -5.51
C ILE A 67 -7.00 -5.18 -4.25
N ASN A 68 -6.63 -6.46 -4.21
CA ASN A 68 -6.83 -7.27 -3.00
C ASN A 68 -5.97 -6.77 -1.85
N PHE A 69 -4.72 -6.39 -2.13
CA PHE A 69 -3.83 -5.84 -1.12
C PHE A 69 -4.26 -4.42 -0.71
N MET A 70 -4.71 -3.60 -1.66
CA MET A 70 -5.27 -2.28 -1.37
C MET A 70 -6.47 -2.40 -0.42
N ASP A 71 -7.42 -3.31 -0.71
CA ASP A 71 -8.57 -3.55 0.14
C ASP A 71 -8.18 -4.05 1.54
N HIS A 72 -7.19 -4.94 1.63
CA HIS A 72 -6.65 -5.39 2.91
C HIS A 72 -5.99 -4.23 3.67
N LEU A 73 -5.14 -3.47 3.02
CA LEU A 73 -4.43 -2.35 3.62
C LEU A 73 -5.39 -1.28 4.15
N MET A 74 -6.42 -0.95 3.38
CA MET A 74 -7.41 0.06 3.76
C MET A 74 -8.31 -0.36 4.94
N GLN A 75 -8.26 -1.61 5.42
CA GLN A 75 -8.93 -2.02 6.65
C GLN A 75 -8.32 -1.37 7.90
N PHE A 76 -7.08 -0.91 7.84
CA PHE A 76 -6.40 -0.26 8.95
C PHE A 76 -6.71 1.24 9.05
N PHE A 77 -7.20 1.87 7.98
CA PHE A 77 -7.26 3.32 7.89
C PHE A 77 -8.68 3.86 7.76
N LYS A 78 -8.89 5.05 8.32
CA LYS A 78 -10.11 5.86 8.15
C LYS A 78 -10.06 6.65 6.84
N TYR A 79 -8.85 7.11 6.45
CA TYR A 79 -8.64 7.95 5.27
C TYR A 79 -7.42 7.49 4.48
N GLY A 80 -7.50 7.62 3.15
CA GLY A 80 -6.40 7.31 2.27
C GLY A 80 -6.30 8.22 1.05
N GLU A 81 -5.07 8.52 0.65
CA GLU A 81 -4.73 9.21 -0.60
C GLU A 81 -3.65 8.41 -1.31
N ILE A 82 -3.93 7.95 -2.53
CA ILE A 82 -3.01 7.07 -3.25
C ILE A 82 -2.72 7.62 -4.65
N ILE A 83 -1.43 7.79 -4.96
CA ILE A 83 -0.95 8.09 -6.31
C ILE A 83 -0.44 6.80 -6.93
N LEU A 84 -1.06 6.40 -8.04
CA LEU A 84 -0.64 5.29 -8.88
C LEU A 84 0.36 5.81 -9.91
N GLY A 85 1.56 5.23 -9.93
CA GLY A 85 2.72 5.76 -10.66
C GLY A 85 2.67 5.61 -12.17
N ALA A 86 1.61 5.01 -12.73
CA ALA A 86 1.45 4.84 -14.16
C ALA A 86 -0.02 4.95 -14.57
N ASP A 87 -0.37 6.08 -15.14
CA ASP A 87 -1.73 6.38 -15.61
C ASP A 87 -2.28 5.28 -16.55
N TYR A 88 -1.51 4.87 -17.54
CA TYR A 88 -1.93 3.85 -18.52
C TYR A 88 -2.25 2.48 -17.88
N MET A 89 -1.64 2.15 -16.74
CA MET A 89 -1.92 0.89 -16.03
C MET A 89 -3.25 0.99 -15.28
N ALA A 90 -3.51 2.12 -14.64
CA ALA A 90 -4.77 2.35 -13.94
C ALA A 90 -5.96 2.41 -14.93
N GLN A 91 -5.80 3.07 -16.06
CA GLN A 91 -6.84 3.17 -17.09
C GLN A 91 -7.21 1.83 -17.74
N LYS A 92 -6.28 0.88 -17.79
CA LYS A 92 -6.50 -0.45 -18.36
C LYS A 92 -6.89 -1.51 -17.35
N ASP A 93 -6.88 -1.19 -16.07
CA ASP A 93 -7.27 -2.14 -15.03
C ASP A 93 -8.79 -2.22 -14.92
N GLY A 94 -9.38 -3.22 -15.60
CA GLY A 94 -10.81 -3.47 -15.55
C GLY A 94 -11.35 -3.64 -14.13
N LYS A 95 -10.59 -4.24 -13.22
CA LYS A 95 -11.02 -4.42 -11.82
C LYS A 95 -11.11 -3.09 -11.07
N LEU A 96 -10.16 -2.18 -11.29
CA LEU A 96 -10.21 -0.85 -10.71
C LEU A 96 -11.39 -0.06 -11.30
N ASN A 97 -11.58 -0.12 -12.61
CA ASN A 97 -12.70 0.53 -13.28
C ASN A 97 -14.05 0.04 -12.75
N ASP A 98 -14.23 -1.28 -12.62
CA ASP A 98 -15.45 -1.86 -12.04
C ASP A 98 -15.72 -1.35 -10.62
N LEU A 99 -14.70 -1.24 -9.78
CA LEU A 99 -14.84 -0.69 -8.42
C LEU A 99 -15.22 0.79 -8.43
N LEU A 100 -14.59 1.59 -9.29
CA LEU A 100 -14.88 3.01 -9.42
C LEU A 100 -16.30 3.23 -9.96
N GLU A 101 -16.75 2.43 -10.94
CA GLU A 101 -18.10 2.47 -11.45
C GLU A 101 -19.15 2.16 -10.38
N VAL A 102 -18.93 1.11 -9.59
CA VAL A 102 -19.82 0.78 -8.47
C VAL A 102 -19.84 1.90 -7.44
N ALA A 103 -18.69 2.47 -7.09
CA ALA A 103 -18.61 3.58 -6.15
C ALA A 103 -19.36 4.83 -6.64
N ALA A 104 -19.37 5.09 -7.97
CA ALA A 104 -20.04 6.23 -8.56
C ALA A 104 -21.56 6.06 -8.71
N ASN A 105 -22.03 4.82 -8.86
CA ASN A 105 -23.39 4.55 -9.34
C ASN A 105 -24.49 4.44 -8.28
N ASN A 106 -24.23 4.54 -7.01
CA ASN A 106 -25.24 4.60 -5.97
C ASN A 106 -25.01 3.64 -4.79
N TYR A 107 -25.43 4.06 -3.61
CA TYR A 107 -25.34 3.32 -2.35
C TYR A 107 -25.98 1.93 -2.42
N GLU A 108 -27.09 1.75 -3.16
CA GLU A 108 -27.72 0.45 -3.33
C GLU A 108 -26.85 -0.54 -4.11
N ALA A 109 -26.15 -0.06 -5.16
CA ALA A 109 -25.21 -0.86 -5.91
C ALA A 109 -24.00 -1.30 -5.04
N ILE A 110 -23.54 -0.43 -4.15
CA ILE A 110 -22.46 -0.73 -3.20
C ILE A 110 -22.85 -1.89 -2.28
N GLN A 111 -24.09 -1.92 -1.81
CA GLN A 111 -24.59 -3.01 -0.96
C GLN A 111 -24.63 -4.37 -1.66
N ALA A 112 -24.75 -4.38 -3.00
CA ALA A 112 -24.76 -5.59 -3.80
C ALA A 112 -23.34 -6.18 -4.00
N VAL A 113 -22.28 -5.41 -3.81
CA VAL A 113 -20.90 -5.87 -3.95
C VAL A 113 -20.51 -6.72 -2.75
N LYS A 114 -20.36 -8.04 -2.96
CA LYS A 114 -19.98 -8.98 -1.91
C LYS A 114 -18.50 -8.91 -1.57
N SER A 115 -17.65 -8.60 -2.57
CA SER A 115 -16.19 -8.47 -2.40
C SER A 115 -15.77 -7.01 -2.49
N LYS A 116 -14.75 -6.61 -1.72
CA LYS A 116 -14.22 -5.23 -1.73
C LYS A 116 -15.22 -4.14 -1.30
N LYS A 117 -16.26 -4.53 -0.56
CA LYS A 117 -17.31 -3.61 -0.13
C LYS A 117 -16.73 -2.41 0.64
N HIS A 118 -15.78 -2.65 1.54
CA HIS A 118 -15.15 -1.60 2.33
C HIS A 118 -14.41 -0.59 1.45
N LEU A 119 -13.59 -1.08 0.52
CA LEU A 119 -12.84 -0.22 -0.41
C LEU A 119 -13.77 0.66 -1.23
N VAL A 120 -14.84 0.07 -1.79
CA VAL A 120 -15.86 0.80 -2.58
C VAL A 120 -16.58 1.84 -1.72
N GLU A 121 -16.95 1.52 -0.49
CA GLU A 121 -17.58 2.46 0.43
C GLU A 121 -16.67 3.64 0.76
N MET A 122 -15.37 3.42 0.99
CA MET A 122 -14.40 4.49 1.23
C MET A 122 -14.28 5.41 0.01
N ILE A 123 -14.19 4.86 -1.19
CA ILE A 123 -14.13 5.65 -2.43
C ILE A 123 -15.42 6.47 -2.60
N ALA A 124 -16.58 5.86 -2.42
CA ALA A 124 -17.86 6.53 -2.59
C ALA A 124 -18.11 7.66 -1.59
N LYS A 125 -17.57 7.55 -0.37
CA LYS A 125 -17.62 8.58 0.67
C LYS A 125 -16.57 9.67 0.51
N GLY A 126 -15.56 9.46 -0.33
CA GLY A 126 -14.38 10.32 -0.44
C GLY A 126 -13.37 10.11 0.69
N ASP A 127 -13.50 9.03 1.46
CA ASP A 127 -12.53 8.64 2.48
C ASP A 127 -11.26 8.03 1.86
N LEU A 128 -11.35 7.51 0.63
CA LEU A 128 -10.23 7.08 -0.19
C LEU A 128 -10.23 7.80 -1.52
N ASN A 129 -9.16 8.54 -1.78
CA ASN A 129 -8.95 9.26 -3.03
C ASN A 129 -7.80 8.64 -3.83
N LEU A 130 -8.05 8.37 -5.11
CA LEU A 130 -7.09 7.76 -6.02
C LEU A 130 -6.72 8.74 -7.14
N ARG A 131 -5.42 8.92 -7.36
CA ARG A 131 -4.88 9.70 -8.48
C ARG A 131 -3.87 8.90 -9.27
N THR A 132 -3.60 9.32 -10.48
CA THR A 132 -2.58 8.73 -11.35
C THR A 132 -1.56 9.77 -11.75
N SER A 133 -0.30 9.34 -11.86
CA SER A 133 0.76 10.19 -12.38
C SER A 133 0.66 10.29 -13.90
N ASN A 134 0.40 11.49 -14.43
CA ASN A 134 0.08 11.71 -15.85
C ASN A 134 1.29 11.98 -16.75
N TYR A 135 2.31 12.65 -16.21
CA TYR A 135 3.37 13.21 -17.03
C TYR A 135 4.70 12.49 -16.89
N ILE A 136 4.94 11.88 -15.74
CA ILE A 136 6.19 11.21 -15.41
C ILE A 136 5.85 9.92 -14.70
N LEU A 137 6.44 8.81 -15.15
CA LEU A 137 6.33 7.55 -14.42
C LEU A 137 6.93 7.72 -13.03
N ASP A 138 6.09 7.57 -12.01
CA ASP A 138 6.54 7.64 -10.62
C ASP A 138 6.85 6.23 -10.10
N HIS A 139 8.13 5.94 -9.98
CA HIS A 139 8.62 4.64 -9.49
C HIS A 139 8.81 4.58 -7.97
N ARG A 140 8.50 5.65 -7.26
CA ARG A 140 8.60 5.67 -5.80
C ARG A 140 7.63 4.68 -5.16
N LYS A 141 8.00 4.17 -4.00
CA LYS A 141 7.16 3.37 -3.13
C LYS A 141 7.34 3.95 -1.74
N ILE A 142 6.46 4.89 -1.41
CA ILE A 142 6.49 5.67 -0.18
C ILE A 142 5.11 5.58 0.45
N TYR A 143 5.09 5.29 1.75
CA TYR A 143 3.86 5.21 2.54
C TYR A 143 4.02 6.15 3.71
N LEU A 144 3.14 7.13 3.83
CA LEU A 144 3.11 8.12 4.90
C LEU A 144 1.93 7.78 5.79
N LEU A 145 2.19 7.49 7.05
CA LEU A 145 1.18 7.08 8.01
C LEU A 145 1.07 8.13 9.09
N LYS A 146 -0.17 8.42 9.51
CA LYS A 146 -0.44 9.36 10.59
C LYS A 146 -1.62 8.88 11.42
N SER A 147 -1.48 8.98 12.73
CA SER A 147 -2.54 8.68 13.71
C SER A 147 -3.19 9.97 14.21
N ASP A 148 -4.41 9.85 14.73
CA ASP A 148 -5.17 10.97 15.30
C ASP A 148 -4.47 11.59 16.53
N ASP A 149 -3.62 10.83 17.23
CA ASP A 149 -2.81 11.30 18.36
C ASP A 149 -1.51 12.01 17.94
N GLY A 150 -1.26 12.13 16.63
CA GLY A 150 -0.14 12.87 16.05
C GLY A 150 1.12 12.03 15.81
N ARG A 151 1.11 10.73 16.08
CA ARG A 151 2.23 9.85 15.66
C ARG A 151 2.30 9.77 14.16
N THR A 152 3.50 9.68 13.63
CA THR A 152 3.76 9.61 12.19
C THR A 152 4.76 8.52 11.86
N ARG A 153 4.67 7.97 10.65
CA ARG A 153 5.64 7.02 10.09
C ARG A 153 5.79 7.24 8.61
N VAL A 154 7.02 7.23 8.14
CA VAL A 154 7.36 7.15 6.73
C VAL A 154 7.93 5.78 6.44
N ILE A 155 7.32 5.03 5.54
CA ILE A 155 7.89 3.77 5.05
C ILE A 155 8.40 3.99 3.64
N LYS A 156 9.69 3.75 3.45
CA LYS A 156 10.37 3.74 2.15
C LYS A 156 10.64 2.29 1.78
N ALA A 157 10.20 1.86 0.61
CA ALA A 157 10.36 0.48 0.21
C ALA A 157 10.68 0.34 -1.28
N SER A 158 11.24 -0.81 -1.67
CA SER A 158 11.20 -1.25 -3.06
C SER A 158 9.85 -1.90 -3.40
N ALA A 159 9.10 -2.30 -2.37
CA ALA A 159 7.82 -2.99 -2.43
C ALA A 159 6.69 -2.12 -2.99
N ASN A 160 6.12 -2.52 -4.12
CA ASN A 160 4.87 -1.96 -4.61
C ASN A 160 3.70 -2.36 -3.68
N MET A 161 2.55 -1.70 -3.84
CA MET A 161 1.34 -1.99 -3.08
C MET A 161 0.68 -3.30 -3.55
N SER A 162 1.33 -4.43 -3.27
CA SER A 162 0.88 -5.76 -3.69
C SER A 162 1.15 -6.81 -2.61
N GLY A 163 0.26 -7.81 -2.53
CA GLY A 163 0.37 -8.89 -1.55
C GLY A 163 1.70 -9.63 -1.62
N ARG A 164 2.19 -9.92 -2.82
CA ARG A 164 3.47 -10.64 -3.00
C ARG A 164 4.67 -9.86 -2.47
N ALA A 165 4.67 -8.55 -2.60
CA ALA A 165 5.73 -7.71 -2.05
C ALA A 165 5.68 -7.70 -0.52
N TRP A 166 4.49 -7.66 0.09
CA TRP A 166 4.33 -7.48 1.52
C TRP A 166 4.16 -8.77 2.33
N ASN A 167 4.03 -9.94 1.68
CA ASN A 167 3.96 -11.25 2.35
C ASN A 167 5.30 -12.00 2.39
N GLY A 168 6.39 -11.37 1.90
CA GLY A 168 7.72 -11.96 1.87
C GLY A 168 7.96 -12.94 0.71
N GLU A 169 7.07 -13.03 -0.28
CA GLU A 169 7.32 -13.83 -1.49
C GLU A 169 8.38 -13.19 -2.41
N HIS A 170 8.55 -11.86 -2.32
CA HIS A 170 9.60 -11.13 -3.01
C HIS A 170 10.65 -10.64 -2.03
N MET A 171 11.91 -10.61 -2.47
CA MET A 171 12.97 -9.97 -1.71
C MET A 171 12.87 -8.46 -1.93
N GLU A 172 12.36 -7.75 -0.93
CA GLU A 172 12.18 -6.32 -0.97
C GLU A 172 12.99 -5.64 0.13
N HIS A 173 13.28 -4.37 -0.07
CA HIS A 173 13.86 -3.51 0.94
C HIS A 173 12.76 -2.71 1.63
N TYR A 174 12.79 -2.67 2.95
CA TYR A 174 11.86 -1.89 3.76
C TYR A 174 12.65 -1.07 4.77
N GLU A 175 12.34 0.21 4.84
CA GLU A 175 12.89 1.14 5.81
C GLU A 175 11.77 2.02 6.34
N TYR A 176 11.72 2.27 7.64
CA TYR A 176 10.78 3.23 8.21
C TYR A 176 11.45 4.22 9.14
N ASP A 177 10.81 5.37 9.29
CA ASP A 177 11.24 6.48 10.11
C ASP A 177 10.01 7.07 10.80
N ASP A 178 10.06 7.18 12.12
CA ASP A 178 8.95 7.66 12.95
C ASP A 178 9.16 9.12 13.39
N THR A 179 10.20 9.81 12.86
CA THR A 179 10.41 11.21 13.22
C THR A 179 9.42 12.15 12.52
N PRO A 180 8.81 13.09 13.24
CA PRO A 180 7.90 14.07 12.63
C PRO A 180 8.55 14.87 11.51
N PHE A 181 9.83 15.22 11.65
CA PHE A 181 10.56 15.95 10.61
C PHE A 181 10.64 15.15 9.29
N CYS A 182 10.93 13.84 9.35
CA CYS A 182 10.96 13.01 8.15
C CYS A 182 9.58 12.98 7.50
N TYR A 183 8.53 12.81 8.29
CA TYR A 183 7.15 12.82 7.79
C TYR A 183 6.80 14.14 7.09
N GLU A 184 7.09 15.27 7.71
CA GLU A 184 6.79 16.61 7.16
C GLU A 184 7.48 16.86 5.80
N GLU A 185 8.72 16.41 5.64
CA GLU A 185 9.45 16.56 4.37
C GLU A 185 8.87 15.67 3.27
N TYR A 186 8.56 14.41 3.59
CA TYR A 186 7.92 13.52 2.62
C TYR A 186 6.47 13.90 2.32
N GLU A 187 5.74 14.48 3.27
CA GLU A 187 4.39 14.98 3.05
C GLU A 187 4.40 16.15 2.05
N LYS A 188 5.34 17.10 2.14
CA LYS A 188 5.50 18.18 1.14
C LYS A 188 5.78 17.63 -0.26
N ASP A 189 6.61 16.58 -0.35
CA ASP A 189 6.90 15.91 -1.63
C ASP A 189 5.66 15.18 -2.18
N PHE A 190 4.90 14.53 -1.31
CA PHE A 190 3.63 13.90 -1.66
C PHE A 190 2.61 14.95 -2.16
N GLU A 191 2.42 16.06 -1.45
CA GLU A 191 1.48 17.13 -1.84
C GLU A 191 1.85 17.71 -3.21
N THR A 192 3.15 17.89 -3.47
CA THR A 192 3.62 18.31 -4.78
C THR A 192 3.24 17.31 -5.87
N ALA A 193 3.48 16.02 -5.64
CA ALA A 193 3.10 14.96 -6.57
C ALA A 193 1.58 14.86 -6.74
N TRP A 194 0.83 15.05 -5.66
CA TRP A 194 -0.63 15.04 -5.64
C TRP A 194 -1.23 16.13 -6.52
N LEU A 195 -0.68 17.34 -6.46
CA LEU A 195 -1.10 18.46 -7.30
C LEU A 195 -0.81 18.23 -8.79
N MET A 196 0.23 17.46 -9.10
CA MET A 196 0.61 17.12 -10.47
C MET A 196 -0.12 15.89 -11.02
N ALA A 197 -0.71 15.09 -10.16
CA ALA A 197 -1.47 13.90 -10.51
C ALA A 197 -2.90 14.26 -10.94
N SER A 198 -3.51 13.44 -11.78
CA SER A 198 -4.93 13.55 -12.14
C SER A 198 -5.75 12.54 -11.38
N ASP A 199 -7.00 12.89 -11.11
CA ASP A 199 -7.97 11.93 -10.61
C ASP A 199 -8.07 10.75 -11.58
N VAL A 200 -8.23 9.55 -11.06
CA VAL A 200 -8.56 8.39 -11.91
C VAL A 200 -9.88 8.68 -12.58
N PRO A 201 -9.93 8.73 -13.92
CA PRO A 201 -11.08 9.32 -14.61
C PRO A 201 -12.36 8.48 -14.43
N TYR A 202 -13.23 8.94 -13.56
CA TYR A 202 -14.60 8.44 -13.45
C TYR A 202 -15.41 8.61 -14.75
N THR A 203 -15.09 9.67 -15.50
CA THR A 203 -15.85 10.08 -16.68
C THR A 203 -15.72 9.16 -17.88
N MET A 204 -14.69 8.31 -17.95
CA MET A 204 -14.58 7.34 -19.03
C MET A 204 -15.46 6.10 -18.83
N ILE A 205 -15.94 5.88 -17.62
CA ILE A 205 -16.72 4.69 -17.26
C ILE A 205 -18.22 4.91 -17.52
N SER A 206 -18.69 6.14 -17.40
CA SER A 206 -20.13 6.42 -17.43
C SER A 206 -20.82 6.35 -18.79
N GLY A 207 -20.10 6.01 -19.89
CA GLY A 207 -20.72 5.80 -21.21
C GLY A 207 -21.73 6.86 -21.68
N LYS A 208 -21.84 7.97 -20.96
CA LYS A 208 -22.66 9.12 -21.39
C LYS A 208 -21.89 9.82 -22.50
N LYS A 209 -22.18 9.38 -23.75
CA LYS A 209 -22.02 10.28 -24.87
C LYS A 209 -22.70 11.58 -24.48
N SER A 210 -21.93 12.67 -24.46
CA SER A 210 -22.50 13.99 -24.56
C SER A 210 -23.33 13.98 -25.84
N GLU A 211 -24.65 13.94 -25.71
CA GLU A 211 -25.54 14.31 -26.80
C GLU A 211 -25.35 15.82 -26.97
N ASP A 212 -24.57 16.20 -27.97
CA ASP A 212 -24.65 17.50 -28.65
C ASP A 212 -25.68 17.44 -29.77
#